data_9048c1d88816d8d5e54526555b600781
#
_entry.id   9048c1d88816d8d5e54526555b600781
#
_cell.length_a   1.000
_cell.length_b   1.000
_cell.length_c   1.000
_cell.angle_alpha   90.00
_cell.angle_beta   90.00
_cell.angle_gamma   90.00
#
_symmetry.space_group_name_H-M   'P 1'
#
loop_
_entity.id
_entity.type
_entity.pdbx_description
1 polymer ?
#
loop_
_entity_poly.entity_id
_entity_poly.type
_entity_poly.pdbx_seq_one_letter_code
_entity_poly.pdbx_strand_id
1 'polypeptide(L)'
;MAGEESEIFTRTIAPILGFLLANVMFFASVPELQKYRKMNEWGSLNIHPYPIVVCNCIGWMMYGSVIKDYWVFVSNFPGLLVSVYALMIALTLNARNEKKRKELEKMVLVSCAFLSVMGFVLGVVMHGDEKEGKKRFASGIFCNVVLAIYYASPLSEMRQIITERDASSLYWPMSVAITVNGFSWAAYGFALKDWFLVSPNMFGGVLGVVQLAFLATFGKKNTKKKMKNSISSVKIELEERGGGGLGGGEEEEEEEINIVANLSSEDLIVSGQPRS
;
A
#
# COMPACT_ATOMS: atom_id res chain seq x y z
N MET A 1 -3.96 -21.74 31.58
CA MET A 1 -2.71 -21.11 31.09
C MET A 1 -2.68 -21.02 29.55
N ALA A 2 -2.55 -22.07 28.76
CA ALA A 2 -2.47 -21.96 27.29
C ALA A 2 -3.69 -21.31 26.63
N GLY A 3 -4.90 -21.53 27.13
CA GLY A 3 -6.12 -20.89 26.59
C GLY A 3 -6.21 -19.41 26.92
N GLU A 4 -5.77 -19.00 28.08
CA GLU A 4 -5.78 -17.62 28.57
C GLU A 4 -4.71 -16.77 27.85
N GLU A 5 -3.51 -17.31 27.65
CA GLU A 5 -2.45 -16.70 26.85
C GLU A 5 -2.88 -16.50 25.37
N SER A 6 -3.56 -17.50 24.78
CA SER A 6 -4.11 -17.40 23.42
C SER A 6 -5.21 -16.34 23.33
N GLU A 7 -6.04 -16.18 24.35
CA GLU A 7 -7.10 -15.17 24.38
C GLU A 7 -6.53 -13.76 24.53
N ILE A 8 -5.54 -13.56 25.39
CA ILE A 8 -4.81 -12.29 25.54
C ILE A 8 -4.14 -11.92 24.19
N PHE A 9 -3.46 -12.87 23.55
CA PHE A 9 -2.82 -12.62 22.29
C PHE A 9 -3.83 -12.18 21.21
N THR A 10 -4.90 -12.94 21.01
CA THR A 10 -5.82 -12.70 19.90
C THR A 10 -6.75 -11.50 20.13
N ARG A 11 -7.16 -11.23 21.37
CA ARG A 11 -8.12 -10.15 21.70
C ARG A 11 -7.47 -8.82 22.08
N THR A 12 -6.19 -8.82 22.44
CA THR A 12 -5.50 -7.61 22.89
C THR A 12 -4.28 -7.30 22.02
N ILE A 13 -3.32 -8.23 21.91
CA ILE A 13 -2.07 -7.98 21.20
C ILE A 13 -2.31 -7.85 19.68
N ALA A 14 -3.09 -8.76 19.09
CA ALA A 14 -3.32 -8.77 17.66
C ALA A 14 -4.00 -7.48 17.14
N PRO A 15 -5.08 -6.95 17.72
CA PRO A 15 -5.67 -5.70 17.24
C PRO A 15 -4.77 -4.48 17.49
N ILE A 16 -3.99 -4.45 18.59
CA ILE A 16 -3.00 -3.39 18.82
C ILE A 16 -1.92 -3.41 17.73
N LEU A 17 -1.36 -4.58 17.44
CA LEU A 17 -0.35 -4.74 16.39
C LEU A 17 -0.92 -4.37 15.03
N GLY A 18 -2.12 -4.84 14.71
CA GLY A 18 -2.83 -4.48 13.49
C GLY A 18 -3.08 -2.97 13.37
N PHE A 19 -3.51 -2.32 14.46
CA PHE A 19 -3.67 -0.87 14.51
C PHE A 19 -2.35 -0.13 14.22
N LEU A 20 -1.27 -0.50 14.91
CA LEU A 20 0.03 0.16 14.74
C LEU A 20 0.57 -0.01 13.32
N LEU A 21 0.52 -1.24 12.78
CA LEU A 21 1.00 -1.52 11.43
C LEU A 21 0.14 -0.84 10.35
N ALA A 22 -1.18 -0.84 10.49
CA ALA A 22 -2.06 -0.11 9.58
C ALA A 22 -1.71 1.37 9.54
N ASN A 23 -1.45 1.99 10.70
CA ASN A 23 -1.02 3.40 10.76
C ASN A 23 0.33 3.62 10.08
N VAL A 24 1.34 2.79 10.35
CA VAL A 24 2.64 2.86 9.64
C VAL A 24 2.43 2.80 8.12
N MET A 25 1.60 1.88 7.65
CA MET A 25 1.31 1.73 6.22
C MET A 25 0.59 2.97 5.64
N PHE A 26 -0.39 3.53 6.33
CA PHE A 26 -1.08 4.75 5.88
C PHE A 26 -0.14 5.95 5.82
N PHE A 27 0.66 6.16 6.84
CA PHE A 27 1.58 7.30 6.89
C PHE A 27 2.80 7.14 5.99
N ALA A 28 3.14 5.94 5.54
CA ALA A 28 4.28 5.70 4.63
C ALA A 28 4.19 6.47 3.31
N SER A 29 2.99 6.80 2.83
CA SER A 29 2.78 7.58 1.61
C SER A 29 2.90 9.11 1.81
N VAL A 30 2.82 9.60 3.05
CA VAL A 30 2.77 11.04 3.34
C VAL A 30 4.03 11.81 2.88
N PRO A 31 5.27 11.32 3.12
CA PRO A 31 6.48 12.01 2.66
C PRO A 31 6.49 12.23 1.14
N GLU A 32 6.07 11.23 0.38
CA GLU A 32 6.01 11.31 -1.07
C GLU A 32 4.93 12.28 -1.56
N LEU A 33 3.75 12.26 -0.94
CA LEU A 33 2.69 13.24 -1.21
C LEU A 33 3.16 14.68 -0.95
N GLN A 34 3.89 14.91 0.16
CA GLN A 34 4.45 16.22 0.48
C GLN A 34 5.50 16.66 -0.54
N LYS A 35 6.33 15.72 -1.04
CA LYS A 35 7.30 15.99 -2.10
C LYS A 35 6.59 16.48 -3.36
N TYR A 36 5.58 15.76 -3.86
CA TYR A 36 4.83 16.17 -5.06
C TYR A 36 4.12 17.52 -4.86
N ARG A 37 3.56 17.76 -3.66
CA ARG A 37 2.96 19.05 -3.33
C ARG A 37 3.98 20.19 -3.41
N LYS A 38 5.23 20.01 -2.91
CA LYS A 38 6.30 21.00 -3.00
C LYS A 38 6.75 21.25 -4.44
N MET A 39 6.82 20.21 -5.25
CA MET A 39 7.18 20.30 -6.66
C MET A 39 6.07 20.89 -7.52
N ASN A 40 4.86 21.02 -7.00
CA ASN A 40 3.63 21.42 -7.71
C ASN A 40 3.36 20.59 -8.96
N GLU A 41 3.79 19.33 -8.95
CA GLU A 41 3.60 18.38 -10.03
C GLU A 41 3.20 17.02 -9.45
N TRP A 42 2.23 16.36 -10.09
CA TRP A 42 1.90 14.98 -9.77
C TRP A 42 2.87 14.05 -10.50
N GLY A 43 3.71 13.37 -9.76
CA GLY A 43 4.67 12.43 -10.30
C GLY A 43 4.04 11.12 -10.82
N SER A 44 4.75 10.03 -10.65
CA SER A 44 4.32 8.68 -11.11
C SER A 44 3.34 7.97 -10.18
N LEU A 45 2.95 8.58 -9.04
CA LEU A 45 2.06 7.93 -8.07
C LEU A 45 0.72 7.57 -8.70
N ASN A 46 0.26 6.37 -8.44
CA ASN A 46 -1.08 5.95 -8.86
C ASN A 46 -2.14 6.66 -8.01
N ILE A 47 -3.02 7.45 -8.65
CA ILE A 47 -4.10 8.19 -7.99
C ILE A 47 -5.35 7.34 -7.69
N HIS A 48 -5.52 6.22 -8.40
CA HIS A 48 -6.74 5.43 -8.36
C HIS A 48 -7.04 4.76 -7.00
N PRO A 49 -6.06 4.33 -6.20
CA PRO A 49 -6.34 3.72 -4.91
C PRO A 49 -7.02 4.65 -3.90
N TYR A 50 -6.72 5.96 -3.91
CA TYR A 50 -7.16 6.86 -2.84
C TYR A 50 -8.68 6.97 -2.65
N PRO A 51 -9.51 7.13 -3.70
CA PRO A 51 -10.97 7.11 -3.53
C PRO A 51 -11.49 5.78 -2.97
N ILE A 52 -10.87 4.66 -3.37
CA ILE A 52 -11.22 3.32 -2.90
C ILE A 52 -10.85 3.17 -1.42
N VAL A 53 -9.68 3.67 -1.01
CA VAL A 53 -9.24 3.61 0.40
C VAL A 53 -10.13 4.49 1.29
N VAL A 54 -10.57 5.68 0.82
CA VAL A 54 -11.56 6.49 1.54
C VAL A 54 -12.84 5.69 1.77
N CYS A 55 -13.37 5.07 0.70
CA CYS A 55 -14.57 4.24 0.78
C CYS A 55 -14.36 3.04 1.72
N ASN A 56 -13.23 2.39 1.66
CA ASN A 56 -12.85 1.26 2.51
C ASN A 56 -12.78 1.65 3.99
N CYS A 57 -12.07 2.73 4.32
CA CYS A 57 -11.94 3.20 5.70
C CYS A 57 -13.30 3.56 6.30
N ILE A 58 -14.16 4.30 5.57
CA ILE A 58 -15.50 4.63 6.03
C ILE A 58 -16.33 3.34 6.19
N GLY A 59 -16.25 2.42 5.25
CA GLY A 59 -16.94 1.12 5.33
C GLY A 59 -16.57 0.35 6.60
N TRP A 60 -15.28 0.20 6.89
CA TRP A 60 -14.83 -0.49 8.11
C TRP A 60 -15.16 0.27 9.40
N MET A 61 -15.18 1.60 9.39
CA MET A 61 -15.67 2.40 10.53
C MET A 61 -17.17 2.18 10.76
N MET A 62 -17.97 2.14 9.68
CA MET A 62 -19.40 1.80 9.77
C MET A 62 -19.60 0.36 10.29
N TYR A 63 -18.82 -0.60 9.78
CA TYR A 63 -18.86 -1.97 10.26
C TYR A 63 -18.49 -2.08 11.74
N GLY A 64 -17.38 -1.46 12.16
CA GLY A 64 -16.97 -1.41 13.56
C GLY A 64 -18.04 -0.80 14.47
N SER A 65 -18.74 0.23 14.01
CA SER A 65 -19.89 0.82 14.73
C SER A 65 -21.06 -0.16 14.87
N VAL A 66 -21.37 -0.90 13.80
CA VAL A 66 -22.45 -1.90 13.80
C VAL A 66 -22.15 -3.04 14.76
N ILE A 67 -20.93 -3.56 14.76
CA ILE A 67 -20.52 -4.65 15.67
C ILE A 67 -20.08 -4.16 17.04
N LYS A 68 -20.11 -2.84 17.29
CA LYS A 68 -19.68 -2.18 18.52
C LYS A 68 -18.21 -2.48 18.88
N ASP A 69 -17.36 -2.59 17.85
CA ASP A 69 -15.93 -2.88 18.01
C ASP A 69 -15.09 -1.63 17.83
N TYR A 70 -14.46 -1.22 18.91
CA TYR A 70 -13.61 -0.03 18.95
C TYR A 70 -12.36 -0.18 18.08
N TRP A 71 -11.70 -1.35 18.10
CA TRP A 71 -10.46 -1.54 17.35
C TRP A 71 -10.66 -1.44 15.85
N VAL A 72 -11.73 -2.07 15.32
CA VAL A 72 -12.08 -2.00 13.91
C VAL A 72 -12.40 -0.55 13.51
N PHE A 73 -13.10 0.19 14.36
CA PHE A 73 -13.44 1.59 14.10
C PHE A 73 -12.20 2.48 14.07
N VAL A 74 -11.42 2.51 15.18
CA VAL A 74 -10.33 3.48 15.36
C VAL A 74 -9.15 3.24 14.42
N SER A 75 -8.92 1.99 14.03
CA SER A 75 -7.81 1.65 13.12
C SER A 75 -7.96 2.22 11.72
N ASN A 76 -9.18 2.51 11.30
CA ASN A 76 -9.46 3.05 9.98
C ASN A 76 -9.50 4.60 9.96
N PHE A 77 -9.59 5.24 11.12
CA PHE A 77 -9.70 6.69 11.19
C PHE A 77 -8.47 7.44 10.64
N PRO A 78 -7.21 7.10 11.01
CA PRO A 78 -6.03 7.74 10.42
C PRO A 78 -5.89 7.47 8.92
N GLY A 79 -6.24 6.26 8.47
CA GLY A 79 -6.25 5.91 7.04
C GLY A 79 -7.20 6.78 6.23
N LEU A 80 -8.39 7.06 6.78
CA LEU A 80 -9.35 7.98 6.18
C LEU A 80 -8.73 9.38 6.02
N LEU A 81 -8.12 9.93 7.08
CA LEU A 81 -7.53 11.28 7.03
C LEU A 81 -6.39 11.37 6.00
N VAL A 82 -5.48 10.40 5.98
CA VAL A 82 -4.37 10.35 5.02
C VAL A 82 -4.89 10.21 3.59
N SER A 83 -5.89 9.37 3.36
CA SER A 83 -6.44 9.14 2.02
C SER A 83 -7.20 10.36 1.50
N VAL A 84 -7.94 11.07 2.36
CA VAL A 84 -8.60 12.34 2.01
C VAL A 84 -7.54 13.41 1.68
N TYR A 85 -6.49 13.51 2.48
CA TYR A 85 -5.38 14.42 2.21
C TYR A 85 -4.70 14.13 0.86
N ALA A 86 -4.41 12.86 0.59
CA ALA A 86 -3.85 12.43 -0.69
C ALA A 86 -4.77 12.77 -1.87
N LEU A 87 -6.08 12.56 -1.71
CA LEU A 87 -7.10 12.87 -2.71
C LEU A 87 -7.17 14.36 -3.01
N MET A 88 -7.11 15.21 -1.99
CA MET A 88 -7.08 16.67 -2.15
C MET A 88 -5.84 17.12 -2.94
N ILE A 89 -4.66 16.58 -2.63
CA ILE A 89 -3.43 16.86 -3.37
C ILE A 89 -3.56 16.38 -4.82
N ALA A 90 -4.05 15.15 -5.02
CA ALA A 90 -4.22 14.56 -6.35
C ALA A 90 -5.15 15.42 -7.24
N LEU A 91 -6.27 15.87 -6.72
CA LEU A 91 -7.20 16.75 -7.45
C LEU A 91 -6.56 18.08 -7.79
N THR A 92 -5.85 18.70 -6.83
CA THR A 92 -5.19 20.01 -7.01
C THR A 92 -4.08 19.91 -8.07
N LEU A 93 -3.19 18.94 -7.98
CA LEU A 93 -2.05 18.81 -8.89
C LEU A 93 -2.44 18.33 -10.30
N ASN A 94 -3.58 17.65 -10.43
CA ASN A 94 -4.12 17.25 -11.73
C ASN A 94 -5.17 18.22 -12.27
N ALA A 95 -5.34 19.40 -11.70
CA ALA A 95 -6.35 20.38 -12.14
C ALA A 95 -6.24 20.74 -13.64
N ARG A 96 -5.01 20.80 -14.17
CA ARG A 96 -4.74 21.06 -15.60
C ARG A 96 -4.86 19.83 -16.50
N ASN A 97 -4.82 18.62 -15.96
CA ASN A 97 -5.00 17.38 -16.71
C ASN A 97 -6.47 16.95 -16.62
N GLU A 98 -7.28 17.45 -17.56
CA GLU A 98 -8.74 17.25 -17.56
C GLU A 98 -9.14 15.77 -17.55
N LYS A 99 -8.41 14.92 -18.28
CA LYS A 99 -8.69 13.48 -18.34
C LYS A 99 -8.52 12.81 -16.98
N LYS A 100 -7.35 13.00 -16.35
CA LYS A 100 -7.06 12.42 -15.02
C LYS A 100 -7.98 12.99 -13.94
N ARG A 101 -8.25 14.29 -13.99
CA ARG A 101 -9.17 14.95 -13.06
C ARG A 101 -10.58 14.39 -13.15
N LYS A 102 -11.16 14.30 -14.36
CA LYS A 102 -12.50 13.73 -14.58
C LYS A 102 -12.59 12.27 -14.13
N GLU A 103 -11.56 11.48 -14.37
CA GLU A 103 -11.51 10.09 -13.92
C GLU A 103 -11.54 10.01 -12.38
N LEU A 104 -10.72 10.82 -11.71
CA LEU A 104 -10.67 10.89 -10.26
C LEU A 104 -11.99 11.39 -9.65
N GLU A 105 -12.58 12.46 -10.22
CA GLU A 105 -13.90 12.99 -9.83
C GLU A 105 -14.99 11.92 -9.96
N LYS A 106 -15.00 11.16 -11.07
CA LYS A 106 -15.92 10.05 -11.28
C LYS A 106 -15.77 8.98 -10.20
N MET A 107 -14.54 8.59 -9.87
CA MET A 107 -14.29 7.58 -8.83
C MET A 107 -14.77 8.07 -7.46
N VAL A 108 -14.53 9.33 -7.12
CA VAL A 108 -15.03 9.94 -5.87
C VAL A 108 -16.55 9.92 -5.82
N LEU A 109 -17.23 10.37 -6.89
CA LEU A 109 -18.68 10.36 -6.96
C LEU A 109 -19.27 8.95 -6.83
N VAL A 110 -18.68 7.96 -7.50
CA VAL A 110 -19.09 6.55 -7.37
C VAL A 110 -18.90 6.07 -5.93
N SER A 111 -17.76 6.36 -5.30
CA SER A 111 -17.51 6.01 -3.89
C SER A 111 -18.51 6.67 -2.95
N CYS A 112 -18.81 7.96 -3.14
CA CYS A 112 -19.79 8.69 -2.34
C CYS A 112 -21.20 8.11 -2.53
N ALA A 113 -21.61 7.80 -3.76
CA ALA A 113 -22.91 7.19 -4.05
C ALA A 113 -23.03 5.82 -3.36
N PHE A 114 -21.99 5.00 -3.45
CA PHE A 114 -21.97 3.68 -2.84
C PHE A 114 -22.05 3.76 -1.30
N LEU A 115 -21.30 4.67 -0.68
CA LEU A 115 -21.38 4.95 0.76
C LEU A 115 -22.76 5.49 1.18
N SER A 116 -23.35 6.37 0.38
CA SER A 116 -24.67 6.94 0.66
C SER A 116 -25.77 5.86 0.62
N VAL A 117 -25.72 4.97 -0.36
CA VAL A 117 -26.63 3.82 -0.44
C VAL A 117 -26.48 2.93 0.78
N MET A 118 -25.26 2.62 1.19
CA MET A 118 -25.00 1.80 2.37
C MET A 118 -25.48 2.51 3.64
N GLY A 119 -25.18 3.80 3.80
CA GLY A 119 -25.65 4.60 4.95
C GLY A 119 -27.19 4.63 5.03
N PHE A 120 -27.88 4.78 3.89
CA PHE A 120 -29.34 4.70 3.82
C PHE A 120 -29.87 3.32 4.21
N VAL A 121 -29.26 2.26 3.67
CA VAL A 121 -29.67 0.87 4.00
C VAL A 121 -29.52 0.60 5.50
N LEU A 122 -28.38 0.95 6.09
CA LEU A 122 -28.13 0.69 7.52
C LEU A 122 -28.94 1.60 8.44
N GLY A 123 -29.06 2.88 8.09
CA GLY A 123 -29.70 3.89 8.95
C GLY A 123 -31.23 3.93 8.84
N VAL A 124 -31.77 3.72 7.63
CA VAL A 124 -33.20 3.87 7.37
C VAL A 124 -33.88 2.52 7.17
N VAL A 125 -33.42 1.70 6.21
CA VAL A 125 -34.07 0.42 5.88
C VAL A 125 -33.93 -0.60 6.99
N MET A 126 -32.78 -0.64 7.64
CA MET A 126 -32.46 -1.59 8.73
C MET A 126 -32.55 -0.91 10.12
N HIS A 127 -33.40 0.10 10.27
CA HIS A 127 -33.59 0.74 11.58
C HIS A 127 -34.23 -0.24 12.58
N GLY A 128 -33.76 -0.21 13.85
CA GLY A 128 -34.23 -1.06 14.94
C GLY A 128 -33.26 -2.18 15.33
N ASP A 129 -33.34 -2.57 16.60
CA ASP A 129 -32.41 -3.56 17.22
C ASP A 129 -32.65 -4.98 16.71
N GLU A 130 -33.89 -5.30 16.32
CA GLU A 130 -34.27 -6.61 15.76
C GLU A 130 -33.49 -6.98 14.47
N LYS A 131 -32.82 -5.98 13.85
CA LYS A 131 -32.10 -6.15 12.58
C LYS A 131 -30.57 -6.15 12.74
N GLU A 132 -30.02 -6.23 13.95
CA GLU A 132 -28.56 -6.18 14.17
C GLU A 132 -27.80 -7.20 13.32
N GLY A 133 -28.26 -8.45 13.24
CA GLY A 133 -27.64 -9.48 12.40
C GLY A 133 -27.64 -9.12 10.90
N LYS A 134 -28.72 -8.51 10.41
CA LYS A 134 -28.83 -8.06 9.01
C LYS A 134 -27.91 -6.86 8.73
N LYS A 135 -27.80 -5.92 9.69
CA LYS A 135 -26.87 -4.78 9.60
C LYS A 135 -25.42 -5.27 9.52
N ARG A 136 -25.04 -6.20 10.41
CA ARG A 136 -23.71 -6.83 10.40
C ARG A 136 -23.42 -7.51 9.07
N PHE A 137 -24.37 -8.29 8.55
CA PHE A 137 -24.23 -8.98 7.26
C PHE A 137 -24.07 -7.97 6.11
N ALA A 138 -24.95 -6.97 5.99
CA ALA A 138 -24.93 -6.00 4.91
C ALA A 138 -23.64 -5.16 4.93
N SER A 139 -23.25 -4.63 6.10
CA SER A 139 -22.02 -3.84 6.22
C SER A 139 -20.77 -4.69 6.03
N GLY A 140 -20.76 -5.95 6.49
CA GLY A 140 -19.66 -6.88 6.27
C GLY A 140 -19.47 -7.22 4.79
N ILE A 141 -20.55 -7.52 4.06
CA ILE A 141 -20.48 -7.73 2.60
C ILE A 141 -19.97 -6.46 1.89
N PHE A 142 -20.47 -5.28 2.26
CA PHE A 142 -20.02 -4.02 1.70
C PHE A 142 -18.51 -3.86 1.84
N CYS A 143 -17.94 -4.03 3.05
CA CYS A 143 -16.51 -3.92 3.30
C CYS A 143 -15.71 -4.91 2.46
N ASN A 144 -16.17 -6.16 2.37
CA ASN A 144 -15.49 -7.19 1.59
C ASN A 144 -15.52 -6.92 0.08
N VAL A 145 -16.62 -6.37 -0.45
CA VAL A 145 -16.71 -5.97 -1.87
C VAL A 145 -15.75 -4.82 -2.17
N VAL A 146 -15.72 -3.78 -1.33
CA VAL A 146 -14.79 -2.65 -1.50
C VAL A 146 -13.34 -3.13 -1.45
N LEU A 147 -13.03 -4.01 -0.51
CA LEU A 147 -11.68 -4.54 -0.35
C LEU A 147 -11.28 -5.49 -1.50
N ALA A 148 -12.22 -6.24 -2.07
CA ALA A 148 -11.98 -7.04 -3.27
C ALA A 148 -11.63 -6.15 -4.48
N ILE A 149 -12.30 -5.01 -4.64
CA ILE A 149 -11.95 -4.01 -5.66
C ILE A 149 -10.56 -3.43 -5.41
N TYR A 150 -10.24 -3.11 -4.16
CA TYR A 150 -8.90 -2.64 -3.78
C TYR A 150 -7.80 -3.64 -4.14
N TYR A 151 -8.02 -4.95 -3.91
CA TYR A 151 -7.05 -6.00 -4.21
C TYR A 151 -6.82 -6.23 -5.71
N ALA A 152 -7.65 -5.70 -6.61
CA ALA A 152 -7.42 -5.78 -8.04
C ALA A 152 -6.07 -5.14 -8.45
N SER A 153 -5.65 -4.05 -7.77
CA SER A 153 -4.37 -3.38 -8.02
C SER A 153 -3.16 -4.27 -7.68
N PRO A 154 -2.99 -4.76 -6.43
CA PRO A 154 -1.86 -5.63 -6.11
C PRO A 154 -1.86 -6.95 -6.89
N LEU A 155 -3.03 -7.51 -7.24
CA LEU A 155 -3.10 -8.70 -8.08
C LEU A 155 -2.59 -8.42 -9.51
N SER A 156 -2.91 -7.25 -10.07
CA SER A 156 -2.39 -6.82 -11.37
C SER A 156 -0.86 -6.64 -11.33
N GLU A 157 -0.34 -6.03 -10.28
CA GLU A 157 1.10 -5.88 -10.06
C GLU A 157 1.81 -7.25 -9.95
N MET A 158 1.23 -8.19 -9.20
CA MET A 158 1.78 -9.55 -9.11
C MET A 158 1.82 -10.26 -10.46
N ARG A 159 0.77 -10.10 -11.28
CA ARG A 159 0.76 -10.63 -12.64
C ARG A 159 1.89 -10.04 -13.49
N GLN A 160 2.13 -8.74 -13.38
CA GLN A 160 3.22 -8.07 -14.09
C GLN A 160 4.58 -8.61 -13.62
N ILE A 161 4.80 -8.75 -12.32
CA ILE A 161 6.03 -9.32 -11.74
C ILE A 161 6.33 -10.73 -12.30
N ILE A 162 5.31 -11.58 -12.39
CA ILE A 162 5.46 -12.94 -12.95
C ILE A 162 5.86 -12.86 -14.43
N THR A 163 5.21 -11.98 -15.21
CA THR A 163 5.45 -11.84 -16.66
C THR A 163 6.83 -11.27 -16.95
N GLU A 164 7.22 -10.22 -16.24
CA GLU A 164 8.49 -9.52 -16.44
C GLU A 164 9.64 -10.16 -15.66
N ARG A 165 9.34 -11.03 -14.71
CA ARG A 165 10.29 -11.63 -13.75
C ARG A 165 11.09 -10.57 -13.01
N ASP A 166 10.43 -9.48 -12.66
CA ASP A 166 10.99 -8.29 -12.00
C ASP A 166 10.13 -7.88 -10.81
N ALA A 167 10.67 -8.00 -9.59
CA ALA A 167 10.01 -7.59 -8.35
C ALA A 167 10.55 -6.24 -7.82
N SER A 168 11.17 -5.42 -8.66
CA SER A 168 11.76 -4.13 -8.24
C SER A 168 10.72 -3.08 -7.82
N SER A 169 9.44 -3.27 -8.17
CA SER A 169 8.33 -2.43 -7.71
C SER A 169 7.96 -2.69 -6.25
N LEU A 170 8.29 -3.88 -5.73
CA LEU A 170 7.94 -4.24 -4.36
C LEU A 170 8.97 -3.71 -3.37
N TYR A 171 8.46 -3.15 -2.28
CA TYR A 171 9.26 -2.69 -1.14
C TYR A 171 9.12 -3.67 0.01
N TRP A 172 10.20 -4.42 0.33
CA TRP A 172 10.17 -5.51 1.30
C TRP A 172 9.62 -5.14 2.69
N PRO A 173 9.91 -3.96 3.30
CA PRO A 173 9.34 -3.63 4.60
C PRO A 173 7.83 -3.47 4.55
N MET A 174 7.29 -2.94 3.44
CA MET A 174 5.85 -2.83 3.24
C MET A 174 5.21 -4.22 3.10
N SER A 175 5.82 -5.13 2.35
CA SER A 175 5.33 -6.52 2.21
C SER A 175 5.32 -7.27 3.54
N VAL A 176 6.33 -7.04 4.41
CA VAL A 176 6.33 -7.57 5.79
C VAL A 176 5.18 -6.95 6.60
N ALA A 177 5.01 -5.61 6.54
CA ALA A 177 3.94 -4.92 7.25
C ALA A 177 2.55 -5.42 6.82
N ILE A 178 2.31 -5.58 5.52
CA ILE A 178 1.06 -6.14 4.95
C ILE A 178 0.81 -7.55 5.49
N THR A 179 1.85 -8.40 5.49
CA THR A 179 1.76 -9.79 5.96
C THR A 179 1.36 -9.84 7.44
N VAL A 180 2.12 -9.16 8.29
CA VAL A 180 1.89 -9.18 9.74
C VAL A 180 0.55 -8.51 10.08
N ASN A 181 0.22 -7.38 9.44
CA ASN A 181 -1.05 -6.69 9.62
C ASN A 181 -2.24 -7.59 9.25
N GLY A 182 -2.18 -8.25 8.09
CA GLY A 182 -3.24 -9.15 7.63
C GLY A 182 -3.48 -10.31 8.60
N PHE A 183 -2.41 -10.99 9.02
CA PHE A 183 -2.56 -12.10 9.98
C PHE A 183 -2.97 -11.63 11.37
N SER A 184 -2.57 -10.44 11.82
CA SER A 184 -3.02 -9.86 13.09
C SER A 184 -4.53 -9.62 13.11
N TRP A 185 -5.07 -8.98 12.07
CA TRP A 185 -6.52 -8.77 11.94
C TRP A 185 -7.30 -10.06 11.71
N ALA A 186 -6.72 -11.03 10.99
CA ALA A 186 -7.33 -12.36 10.84
C ALA A 186 -7.40 -13.10 12.18
N ALA A 187 -6.33 -13.08 12.98
CA ALA A 187 -6.30 -13.68 14.32
C ALA A 187 -7.33 -13.04 15.26
N TYR A 188 -7.45 -11.71 15.22
CA TYR A 188 -8.49 -10.99 15.94
C TYR A 188 -9.89 -11.38 15.48
N GLY A 189 -10.12 -11.43 14.17
CA GLY A 189 -11.40 -11.88 13.60
C GLY A 189 -11.78 -13.31 14.01
N PHE A 190 -10.81 -14.22 14.06
CA PHE A 190 -11.04 -15.59 14.59
C PHE A 190 -11.48 -15.58 16.06
N ALA A 191 -10.85 -14.77 16.90
CA ALA A 191 -11.22 -14.63 18.31
C ALA A 191 -12.65 -14.08 18.49
N LEU A 192 -13.09 -13.20 17.57
CA LEU A 192 -14.45 -12.66 17.54
C LEU A 192 -15.45 -13.57 16.81
N LYS A 193 -15.00 -14.64 16.18
CA LYS A 193 -15.80 -15.50 15.28
C LYS A 193 -16.45 -14.67 14.15
N ASP A 194 -15.70 -13.72 13.62
CA ASP A 194 -16.14 -12.78 12.60
C ASP A 194 -15.48 -13.05 11.26
N TRP A 195 -16.19 -13.79 10.40
CA TRP A 195 -15.70 -14.17 9.08
C TRP A 195 -15.58 -13.00 8.10
N PHE A 196 -16.33 -11.91 8.30
CA PHE A 196 -16.18 -10.70 7.50
C PHE A 196 -14.85 -10.01 7.78
N LEU A 197 -14.34 -10.15 9.00
CA LEU A 197 -13.02 -9.63 9.37
C LEU A 197 -11.91 -10.63 9.01
N VAL A 198 -12.14 -11.94 9.19
CA VAL A 198 -11.13 -12.98 8.91
C VAL A 198 -10.78 -13.05 7.42
N SER A 199 -11.79 -13.22 6.55
CA SER A 199 -11.55 -13.59 5.14
C SER A 199 -10.71 -12.58 4.37
N PRO A 200 -10.98 -11.26 4.37
CA PRO A 200 -10.20 -10.31 3.61
C PRO A 200 -8.80 -10.09 4.20
N ASN A 201 -8.67 -10.17 5.53
CA ASN A 201 -7.39 -9.96 6.19
C ASN A 201 -6.46 -11.19 6.02
N MET A 202 -7.01 -12.40 6.08
CA MET A 202 -6.27 -13.62 5.73
C MET A 202 -5.77 -13.56 4.29
N PHE A 203 -6.64 -13.15 3.35
CA PHE A 203 -6.27 -12.97 1.95
C PHE A 203 -5.14 -11.94 1.80
N GLY A 204 -5.23 -10.78 2.46
CA GLY A 204 -4.19 -9.76 2.46
C GLY A 204 -2.86 -10.28 3.03
N GLY A 205 -2.89 -11.01 4.14
CA GLY A 205 -1.71 -11.65 4.73
C GLY A 205 -1.04 -12.63 3.77
N VAL A 206 -1.83 -13.48 3.09
CA VAL A 206 -1.32 -14.42 2.08
C VAL A 206 -0.73 -13.68 0.89
N LEU A 207 -1.36 -12.61 0.41
CA LEU A 207 -0.80 -11.77 -0.65
C LEU A 207 0.56 -11.18 -0.25
N GLY A 208 0.70 -10.72 0.99
CA GLY A 208 1.98 -10.24 1.53
C GLY A 208 3.06 -11.32 1.52
N VAL A 209 2.74 -12.55 1.91
CA VAL A 209 3.66 -13.70 1.81
C VAL A 209 4.09 -13.95 0.36
N VAL A 210 3.15 -13.89 -0.60
CA VAL A 210 3.46 -14.05 -2.03
C VAL A 210 4.38 -12.92 -2.53
N GLN A 211 4.15 -11.67 -2.09
CA GLN A 211 5.06 -10.56 -2.41
C GLN A 211 6.48 -10.80 -1.88
N LEU A 212 6.62 -11.30 -0.65
CA LEU A 212 7.93 -11.66 -0.07
C LEU A 212 8.60 -12.80 -0.86
N ALA A 213 7.84 -13.79 -1.30
CA ALA A 213 8.35 -14.86 -2.14
C ALA A 213 8.83 -14.33 -3.50
N PHE A 214 8.11 -13.38 -4.11
CA PHE A 214 8.54 -12.73 -5.37
C PHE A 214 9.81 -11.90 -5.16
N LEU A 215 9.92 -11.16 -4.08
CA LEU A 215 11.15 -10.45 -3.73
C LEU A 215 12.34 -11.39 -3.58
N ALA A 216 12.15 -12.53 -2.93
CA ALA A 216 13.19 -13.54 -2.77
C ALA A 216 13.61 -14.19 -4.10
N THR A 217 12.63 -14.38 -5.02
CA THR A 217 12.85 -15.11 -6.29
C THR A 217 13.35 -14.18 -7.39
N PHE A 218 12.77 -12.98 -7.54
CA PHE A 218 13.00 -12.07 -8.65
C PHE A 218 13.82 -10.82 -8.26
N GLY A 219 13.82 -10.43 -6.97
CA GLY A 219 14.48 -9.21 -6.49
C GLY A 219 16.00 -9.20 -6.71
N LYS A 220 16.68 -10.32 -6.48
CA LYS A 220 18.15 -10.42 -6.61
C LYS A 220 18.67 -10.30 -8.04
N LYS A 221 17.90 -10.75 -9.05
CA LYS A 221 18.33 -10.68 -10.46
C LYS A 221 18.41 -9.25 -10.97
N ASN A 222 17.51 -8.40 -10.52
CA ASN A 222 17.41 -7.04 -11.02
C ASN A 222 18.37 -6.06 -10.38
N THR A 223 18.72 -6.24 -9.10
CA THR A 223 19.77 -5.45 -8.49
C THR A 223 21.09 -5.64 -9.26
N LYS A 224 21.45 -6.89 -9.61
CA LYS A 224 22.63 -7.18 -10.41
C LYS A 224 22.56 -6.62 -11.83
N LYS A 225 21.38 -6.67 -12.48
CA LYS A 225 21.18 -6.15 -13.83
C LYS A 225 21.19 -4.62 -13.86
N LYS A 226 20.55 -3.95 -12.89
CA LYS A 226 20.59 -2.49 -12.71
C LYS A 226 22.01 -2.01 -12.44
N MET A 227 22.74 -2.68 -11.55
CA MET A 227 24.12 -2.34 -11.23
C MET A 227 25.04 -2.53 -12.45
N LYS A 228 24.89 -3.62 -13.21
CA LYS A 228 25.64 -3.84 -14.44
C LYS A 228 25.34 -2.78 -15.50
N ASN A 229 24.07 -2.39 -15.67
CA ASN A 229 23.69 -1.34 -16.61
C ASN A 229 24.18 0.06 -16.20
N SER A 230 24.12 0.38 -14.89
CA SER A 230 24.68 1.63 -14.35
C SER A 230 26.19 1.71 -14.55
N ILE A 231 26.92 0.63 -14.28
CA ILE A 231 28.37 0.56 -14.51
C ILE A 231 28.68 0.72 -16.01
N SER A 232 27.89 0.08 -16.88
CA SER A 232 28.09 0.20 -18.34
C SER A 232 27.80 1.62 -18.86
N SER A 233 26.77 2.31 -18.33
CA SER A 233 26.48 3.69 -18.73
C SER A 233 27.54 4.67 -18.25
N VAL A 234 28.04 4.48 -17.02
CA VAL A 234 29.16 5.29 -16.49
C VAL A 234 30.44 5.07 -17.31
N LYS A 235 30.76 3.81 -17.68
CA LYS A 235 31.89 3.52 -18.56
C LYS A 235 31.79 4.23 -19.89
N ILE A 236 30.63 4.19 -20.54
CA ILE A 236 30.40 4.88 -21.82
C ILE A 236 30.58 6.39 -21.65
N GLU A 237 30.08 6.97 -20.57
CA GLU A 237 30.17 8.41 -20.28
C GLU A 237 31.62 8.85 -19.99
N LEU A 238 32.42 8.00 -19.34
CA LEU A 238 33.86 8.22 -19.09
C LEU A 238 34.67 8.09 -20.41
N GLU A 239 34.36 7.09 -21.25
CA GLU A 239 35.01 6.95 -22.56
C GLU A 239 34.71 8.15 -23.48
N GLU A 240 33.47 8.68 -23.47
CA GLU A 240 33.12 9.90 -24.22
C GLU A 240 33.81 11.17 -23.68
N ARG A 241 34.04 11.26 -22.36
CA ARG A 241 34.81 12.36 -21.75
C ARG A 241 36.31 12.22 -21.90
N GLY A 242 36.84 10.99 -21.87
CA GLY A 242 38.27 10.69 -22.00
C GLY A 242 38.82 10.82 -23.44
N GLY A 243 37.95 10.92 -24.46
CA GLY A 243 38.33 11.15 -25.87
C GLY A 243 38.93 12.52 -26.17
N GLY A 244 39.17 13.36 -25.17
CA GLY A 244 39.68 14.75 -25.29
C GLY A 244 40.88 15.06 -24.40
N GLY A 245 41.91 14.17 -24.28
CA GLY A 245 43.26 14.58 -23.87
C GLY A 245 43.73 14.17 -22.45
N LEU A 246 44.85 13.44 -22.43
CA LEU A 246 45.92 13.33 -21.44
C LEU A 246 45.64 12.57 -20.11
N GLY A 247 46.05 11.30 -20.06
CA GLY A 247 46.95 10.79 -19.02
C GLY A 247 46.43 10.74 -17.59
N GLY A 248 45.27 10.17 -17.32
CA GLY A 248 44.91 9.66 -15.97
C GLY A 248 45.03 8.13 -16.01
N GLY A 249 45.75 7.55 -15.03
CA GLY A 249 46.09 6.12 -15.06
C GLY A 249 44.84 5.25 -14.83
N GLU A 250 44.92 4.03 -15.30
CA GLU A 250 43.88 2.97 -15.11
C GLU A 250 43.44 2.78 -13.62
N GLU A 251 44.29 3.14 -12.67
CA GLU A 251 43.98 3.10 -11.23
C GLU A 251 42.97 4.18 -10.78
N GLU A 252 43.00 5.39 -11.34
CA GLU A 252 42.04 6.46 -11.04
C GLU A 252 40.64 6.15 -11.62
N GLU A 253 40.59 5.54 -12.83
CA GLU A 253 39.34 5.09 -13.42
C GLU A 253 38.68 3.93 -12.63
N GLU A 254 39.48 2.96 -12.14
CA GLU A 254 38.97 1.89 -11.29
C GLU A 254 38.50 2.40 -9.92
N GLU A 255 39.15 3.42 -9.36
CA GLU A 255 38.74 4.02 -8.08
C GLU A 255 37.45 4.82 -8.21
N GLU A 256 37.24 5.60 -9.29
CA GLU A 256 36.00 6.30 -9.58
C GLU A 256 34.84 5.32 -9.85
N ILE A 257 35.06 4.25 -10.60
CA ILE A 257 34.06 3.20 -10.86
C ILE A 257 33.69 2.51 -9.55
N ASN A 258 34.62 2.24 -8.65
CA ASN A 258 34.34 1.64 -7.35
C ASN A 258 33.59 2.59 -6.39
N ILE A 259 33.91 3.90 -6.41
CA ILE A 259 33.19 4.92 -5.64
C ILE A 259 31.75 5.04 -6.12
N VAL A 260 31.50 5.09 -7.44
CA VAL A 260 30.16 5.14 -8.03
C VAL A 260 29.38 3.86 -7.77
N ALA A 261 30.04 2.70 -7.81
CA ALA A 261 29.42 1.42 -7.47
C ALA A 261 29.01 1.33 -5.99
N ASN A 262 29.84 1.87 -5.09
CA ASN A 262 29.53 1.94 -3.66
C ASN A 262 28.42 2.95 -3.35
N LEU A 263 28.46 4.15 -3.93
CA LEU A 263 27.40 5.16 -3.79
C LEU A 263 26.07 4.66 -4.36
N SER A 264 26.08 3.97 -5.50
CA SER A 264 24.86 3.38 -6.06
C SER A 264 24.33 2.21 -5.23
N SER A 265 25.17 1.47 -4.51
CA SER A 265 24.76 0.41 -3.60
C SER A 265 24.16 0.98 -2.29
N GLU A 266 24.70 2.08 -1.77
CA GLU A 266 24.15 2.78 -0.61
C GLU A 266 22.82 3.47 -0.94
N ASP A 267 22.70 4.12 -2.10
CA ASP A 267 21.42 4.70 -2.60
C ASP A 267 20.35 3.62 -2.85
N LEU A 268 20.71 2.42 -3.26
CA LEU A 268 19.80 1.29 -3.43
C LEU A 268 19.36 0.70 -2.08
N ILE A 269 20.18 0.80 -1.05
CA ILE A 269 19.85 0.36 0.31
C ILE A 269 18.98 1.42 1.02
N VAL A 270 19.26 2.71 0.82
CA VAL A 270 18.56 3.83 1.45
C VAL A 270 17.32 4.27 0.67
N SER A 271 17.35 4.16 -0.66
CA SER A 271 16.29 4.62 -1.55
C SER A 271 15.36 3.53 -2.00
N GLY A 272 14.99 2.52 -1.30
CA GLY A 272 13.96 1.52 -1.70
C GLY A 272 12.74 2.08 -2.46
N GLN A 273 12.94 3.14 -3.22
CA GLN A 273 11.97 3.81 -4.08
C GLN A 273 12.37 3.66 -5.55
N PRO A 274 11.46 3.22 -6.42
CA PRO A 274 11.67 3.27 -7.85
C PRO A 274 11.78 4.73 -8.32
N ARG A 275 12.92 5.11 -8.89
CA ARG A 275 13.00 6.33 -9.71
C ARG A 275 12.33 6.04 -11.05
N SER A 276 11.32 6.88 -11.35
CA SER A 276 10.57 7.11 -12.59
C SER A 276 9.75 5.96 -13.13
#